data_2fa00ce4e9bbb1e10bdbb0f3578189b3
#
_entry.id   2fa00ce4e9bbb1e10bdbb0f3578189b3
#
_cell.length_a   1.000
_cell.length_b   1.000
_cell.length_c   1.000
_cell.angle_alpha   90.00
_cell.angle_beta   90.00
_cell.angle_gamma   90.00
#
_symmetry.space_group_name_H-M   'P 1'
#
loop_
_entity.id
_entity.type
_entity.pdbx_description
1 polymer ?
#
loop_
_entity_poly.entity_id
_entity_poly.type
_entity_poly.pdbx_seq_one_letter_code
_entity_poly.pdbx_strand_id
1 'polypeptide(L)'
;MDEAPEFSARTLQTLREPLESGYVAISRAKGTTYYPARFQLIMAANPCPCGYAYGNGERCTCKEKDRIKYFSRLSGPILDRIDIQIEVPPVERINPGMTPSGDSSHAIRLRVIVARQTAQERFREFG
;
A
#
# COMPACT_ATOMS: atom_id res chain seq x y z
N MET A 1 0.99 -4.40 4.84
CA MET A 1 2.45 -4.67 4.83
C MET A 1 3.15 -3.36 5.13
N ASP A 2 3.90 -3.32 6.20
CA ASP A 2 4.77 -2.19 6.53
C ASP A 2 6.18 -2.47 5.98
N GLU A 3 6.96 -1.41 5.72
CA GLU A 3 8.29 -1.51 5.12
C GLU A 3 8.34 -2.41 3.87
N ALA A 4 7.36 -2.24 2.98
CA ALA A 4 7.18 -3.12 1.83
C ALA A 4 8.45 -3.36 0.99
N PRO A 5 9.36 -2.38 0.76
CA PRO A 5 10.61 -2.61 0.04
C PRO A 5 11.63 -3.51 0.77
N GLU A 6 11.41 -3.81 2.07
CA GLU A 6 12.31 -4.73 2.80
C GLU A 6 11.98 -6.20 2.53
N PHE A 7 10.79 -6.49 2.00
CA PHE A 7 10.46 -7.84 1.57
C PHE A 7 11.23 -8.22 0.29
N SER A 8 11.53 -9.50 0.13
CA SER A 8 12.18 -9.97 -1.09
C SER A 8 11.26 -9.75 -2.31
N ALA A 9 11.85 -9.42 -3.46
CA ALA A 9 11.09 -9.28 -4.71
C ALA A 9 10.26 -10.54 -5.01
N ARG A 10 10.78 -11.73 -4.69
CA ARG A 10 10.06 -13.01 -4.82
C ARG A 10 8.80 -13.04 -3.94
N THR A 11 8.90 -12.61 -2.68
CA THR A 11 7.75 -12.55 -1.78
C THR A 11 6.68 -11.60 -2.29
N LEU A 12 7.07 -10.42 -2.76
CA LEU A 12 6.14 -9.44 -3.31
C LEU A 12 5.46 -9.97 -4.58
N GLN A 13 6.20 -10.64 -5.46
CA GLN A 13 5.63 -11.24 -6.67
C GLN A 13 4.60 -12.33 -6.38
N THR A 14 4.70 -13.07 -5.26
CA THR A 14 3.69 -14.09 -4.91
C THR A 14 2.32 -13.49 -4.56
N LEU A 15 2.25 -12.20 -4.24
CA LEU A 15 0.98 -11.51 -4.00
C LEU A 15 0.22 -11.18 -5.29
N ARG A 16 0.88 -11.20 -6.42
CA ARG A 16 0.29 -10.80 -7.71
C ARG A 16 -0.90 -11.70 -8.09
N GLU A 17 -0.70 -13.01 -8.09
CA GLU A 17 -1.73 -13.97 -8.47
C GLU A 17 -3.00 -13.84 -7.61
N PRO A 18 -2.93 -13.87 -6.25
CA PRO A 18 -4.12 -13.72 -5.43
C PRO A 18 -4.79 -12.34 -5.53
N LEU A 19 -4.04 -11.27 -5.79
CA LEU A 19 -4.62 -9.95 -6.05
C LEU A 19 -5.42 -9.90 -7.35
N GLU A 20 -4.97 -10.61 -8.39
CA GLU A 20 -5.64 -10.67 -9.69
C GLU A 20 -6.80 -11.65 -9.71
N SER A 21 -6.57 -12.89 -9.23
CA SER A 21 -7.51 -14.00 -9.35
C SER A 21 -8.48 -14.14 -8.18
N GLY A 22 -8.10 -13.61 -7.01
CA GLY A 22 -8.84 -13.78 -5.76
C GLY A 22 -8.69 -15.18 -5.14
N TYR A 23 -7.72 -15.97 -5.57
CA TYR A 23 -7.40 -17.28 -4.99
C TYR A 23 -5.91 -17.59 -5.07
N VAL A 24 -5.46 -18.57 -4.28
CA VAL A 24 -4.12 -19.16 -4.34
C VAL A 24 -4.27 -20.62 -4.76
N ALA A 25 -3.53 -21.04 -5.80
CA ALA A 25 -3.49 -22.41 -6.26
C ALA A 25 -2.26 -23.14 -5.68
N ILE A 26 -2.47 -24.27 -5.01
CA ILE A 26 -1.40 -25.11 -4.49
C ILE A 26 -1.43 -26.45 -5.24
N SER A 27 -0.43 -26.65 -6.08
CA SER A 27 -0.26 -27.91 -6.86
C SER A 27 0.66 -28.88 -6.13
N ARG A 28 0.22 -30.13 -6.01
CA ARG A 28 0.97 -31.26 -5.47
C ARG A 28 0.81 -32.48 -6.38
N ALA A 29 1.59 -33.53 -6.16
CA ALA A 29 1.53 -34.75 -6.96
C ALA A 29 0.12 -35.39 -7.08
N LYS A 30 -0.75 -35.16 -6.09
CA LYS A 30 -2.13 -35.68 -6.04
C LYS A 30 -3.17 -34.74 -6.63
N GLY A 31 -2.80 -33.56 -7.13
CA GLY A 31 -3.73 -32.59 -7.72
C GLY A 31 -3.48 -31.15 -7.26
N THR A 32 -4.31 -30.24 -7.77
CA THR A 32 -4.28 -28.80 -7.42
C THR A 32 -5.47 -28.44 -6.55
N THR A 33 -5.22 -27.72 -5.48
CA THR A 33 -6.24 -27.21 -4.56
C THR A 33 -6.25 -25.69 -4.61
N TYR A 34 -7.43 -25.10 -4.67
CA TYR A 34 -7.64 -23.66 -4.71
C TYR A 34 -8.12 -23.14 -3.36
N TYR A 35 -7.50 -22.10 -2.85
CA TYR A 35 -7.87 -21.43 -1.60
C TYR A 35 -8.33 -20.01 -1.89
N PRO A 36 -9.52 -19.58 -1.45
CA PRO A 36 -9.98 -18.20 -1.59
C PRO A 36 -9.00 -17.23 -0.95
N ALA A 37 -8.62 -16.17 -1.67
CA ALA A 37 -7.65 -15.17 -1.22
C ALA A 37 -8.08 -13.76 -1.67
N ARG A 38 -9.34 -13.39 -1.42
CA ARG A 38 -9.85 -12.03 -1.65
C ARG A 38 -9.53 -11.17 -0.43
N PHE A 39 -8.64 -10.21 -0.60
CA PHE A 39 -8.20 -9.31 0.47
C PHE A 39 -7.90 -7.92 -0.07
N GLN A 40 -7.91 -6.92 0.80
CA GLN A 40 -7.40 -5.58 0.50
C GLN A 40 -5.92 -5.53 0.88
N LEU A 41 -5.05 -5.15 -0.05
CA LEU A 41 -3.63 -4.93 0.21
C LEU A 41 -3.38 -3.45 0.55
N ILE A 42 -2.80 -3.21 1.70
CA ILE A 42 -2.28 -1.89 2.10
C ILE A 42 -0.79 -2.05 2.36
N MET A 43 0.02 -1.23 1.68
CA MET A 43 1.47 -1.22 1.83
C MET A 43 1.93 0.16 2.30
N ALA A 44 2.94 0.17 3.15
CA ALA A 44 3.69 1.37 3.50
C ALA A 44 5.16 1.19 3.13
N ALA A 45 5.79 2.27 2.67
CA ALA A 45 7.18 2.31 2.30
C ALA A 45 7.82 3.62 2.74
N ASN A 46 9.02 3.56 3.26
CA ASN A 46 9.82 4.75 3.50
C ASN A 46 10.34 5.31 2.17
N PRO A 47 10.71 6.60 2.08
CA PRO A 47 11.21 7.22 0.85
C PRO A 47 12.63 6.75 0.48
N CYS A 48 13.34 6.06 1.39
CA CYS A 48 14.65 5.47 1.17
C CYS A 48 15.01 4.56 2.36
N PRO A 49 16.12 3.78 2.29
CA PRO A 49 16.53 2.91 3.41
C PRO A 49 16.75 3.63 4.76
N CYS A 50 17.17 4.89 4.77
CA CYS A 50 17.33 5.65 6.01
C CYS A 50 16.05 6.39 6.47
N GLY A 51 14.99 6.44 5.63
CA GLY A 51 13.73 7.08 5.95
C GLY A 51 13.68 8.61 5.77
N TYR A 52 14.77 9.27 5.38
CA TYR A 52 14.88 10.74 5.41
C TYR A 52 14.92 11.43 4.03
N ALA A 53 14.63 10.73 2.93
CA ALA A 53 14.64 11.33 1.59
C ALA A 53 13.34 12.08 1.25
N TYR A 54 12.78 12.85 2.20
CA TYR A 54 11.64 13.73 2.00
C TYR A 54 12.08 15.14 1.62
N GLY A 55 11.26 15.86 0.85
CA GLY A 55 11.53 17.23 0.45
C GLY A 55 12.86 17.34 -0.32
N ASN A 56 13.72 18.25 0.11
CA ASN A 56 15.08 18.42 -0.45
C ASN A 56 16.08 17.33 -0.02
N GLY A 57 15.68 16.42 0.86
CA GLY A 57 16.50 15.27 1.26
C GLY A 57 17.74 15.61 2.12
N GLU A 58 17.81 16.81 2.72
CA GLU A 58 18.98 17.28 3.50
C GLU A 58 19.44 16.30 4.58
N ARG A 59 18.51 15.56 5.20
CA ARG A 59 18.82 14.58 6.25
C ARG A 59 19.13 13.19 5.71
N CYS A 60 18.95 12.98 4.39
CA CYS A 60 19.16 11.68 3.77
C CYS A 60 20.64 11.43 3.51
N THR A 61 21.16 10.31 4.02
CA THR A 61 22.54 9.86 3.83
C THR A 61 22.68 8.79 2.73
N CYS A 62 21.58 8.38 2.12
CA CYS A 62 21.57 7.33 1.10
C CYS A 62 22.10 7.84 -0.24
N LYS A 63 22.98 7.06 -0.87
CA LYS A 63 23.37 7.30 -2.26
C LYS A 63 22.18 7.07 -3.20
N GLU A 64 22.16 7.77 -4.31
CA GLU A 64 21.07 7.66 -5.29
C GLU A 64 20.86 6.21 -5.76
N LYS A 65 21.93 5.48 -6.05
CA LYS A 65 21.87 4.05 -6.42
C LYS A 65 21.18 3.18 -5.37
N ASP A 66 21.33 3.50 -4.07
CA ASP A 66 20.75 2.72 -3.00
C ASP A 66 19.24 3.02 -2.88
N ARG A 67 18.83 4.26 -3.14
CA ARG A 67 17.42 4.66 -3.23
C ARG A 67 16.72 3.98 -4.41
N ILE A 68 17.34 3.99 -5.60
CA ILE A 68 16.82 3.31 -6.79
C ILE A 68 16.68 1.81 -6.53
N LYS A 69 17.71 1.18 -5.96
CA LYS A 69 17.68 -0.25 -5.61
C LYS A 69 16.61 -0.59 -4.58
N TYR A 70 16.36 0.30 -3.63
CA TYR A 70 15.34 0.14 -2.62
C TYR A 70 13.93 0.12 -3.24
N PHE A 71 13.61 1.11 -4.06
CA PHE A 71 12.31 1.18 -4.73
C PHE A 71 12.14 0.13 -5.84
N SER A 72 13.20 -0.30 -6.50
CA SER A 72 13.11 -1.34 -7.52
C SER A 72 12.62 -2.69 -7.00
N ARG A 73 12.63 -2.91 -5.69
CA ARG A 73 12.03 -4.09 -5.04
C ARG A 73 10.50 -4.06 -5.14
N LEU A 74 9.88 -2.87 -5.12
CA LEU A 74 8.48 -2.66 -5.46
C LEU A 74 8.38 -2.59 -6.99
N SER A 75 8.42 -3.75 -7.64
CA SER A 75 8.42 -3.83 -9.11
C SER A 75 7.11 -3.32 -9.72
N GLY A 76 7.17 -2.81 -10.97
CA GLY A 76 6.00 -2.36 -11.72
C GLY A 76 4.80 -3.29 -11.61
N PRO A 77 4.94 -4.61 -11.85
CA PRO A 77 3.82 -5.54 -11.81
C PRO A 77 3.02 -5.60 -10.50
N ILE A 78 3.63 -5.33 -9.34
CA ILE A 78 2.86 -5.22 -8.08
C ILE A 78 2.25 -3.83 -7.92
N LEU A 79 2.96 -2.77 -8.30
CA LEU A 79 2.47 -1.40 -8.23
C LEU A 79 1.28 -1.17 -9.16
N ASP A 80 1.25 -1.83 -10.32
CA ASP A 80 0.13 -1.80 -11.27
C ASP A 80 -1.20 -2.35 -10.69
N ARG A 81 -1.14 -3.08 -9.55
CA ARG A 81 -2.31 -3.61 -8.82
C ARG A 81 -2.68 -2.75 -7.62
N ILE A 82 -1.95 -1.68 -7.38
CA ILE A 82 -2.25 -0.73 -6.31
C ILE A 82 -2.94 0.48 -6.92
N ASP A 83 -4.27 0.52 -6.81
CA ASP A 83 -5.11 1.56 -7.41
C ASP A 83 -4.87 2.94 -6.83
N ILE A 84 -4.43 3.03 -5.57
CA ILE A 84 -4.24 4.30 -4.87
C ILE A 84 -2.83 4.36 -4.29
N GLN A 85 -2.05 5.32 -4.78
CA GLN A 85 -0.70 5.61 -4.28
C GLN A 85 -0.71 7.02 -3.68
N ILE A 86 -0.30 7.13 -2.42
CA ILE A 86 -0.34 8.39 -1.66
C ILE A 86 1.04 8.65 -1.09
N GLU A 87 1.57 9.85 -1.32
CA GLU A 87 2.73 10.35 -0.61
C GLU A 87 2.28 10.97 0.71
N VAL A 88 2.87 10.51 1.82
CA VAL A 88 2.61 11.03 3.16
C VAL A 88 3.82 11.82 3.62
N PRO A 89 3.78 13.17 3.54
CA PRO A 89 4.89 14.00 3.98
C PRO A 89 5.06 13.93 5.50
N PRO A 90 6.26 14.21 6.02
CA PRO A 90 6.49 14.31 7.46
C PRO A 90 5.62 15.42 8.04
N VAL A 91 5.04 15.17 9.20
CA VAL A 91 4.26 16.18 9.93
C VAL A 91 5.24 17.22 10.47
N GLU A 92 5.02 18.48 10.12
CA GLU A 92 5.72 19.59 10.75
C GLU A 92 5.43 19.57 12.26
N ARG A 93 6.43 19.99 13.07
CA ARG A 93 6.32 19.93 14.54
C ARG A 93 4.98 20.53 15.00
N ILE A 94 4.14 19.70 15.61
CA ILE A 94 2.94 20.16 16.30
C ILE A 94 3.43 20.96 17.50
N ASN A 95 3.24 22.29 17.48
CA ASN A 95 3.52 23.11 18.65
C ASN A 95 2.56 22.69 19.78
N PRO A 96 3.06 22.45 21.02
CA PRO A 96 2.20 22.19 22.16
C PRO A 96 1.21 23.37 22.32
N GLY A 97 -0.10 23.11 22.16
CA GLY A 97 -1.15 24.14 22.21
C GLY A 97 -1.87 24.43 20.90
N MET A 98 -1.42 23.91 19.77
CA MET A 98 -2.22 23.96 18.53
C MET A 98 -3.33 22.92 18.59
N THR A 99 -4.55 23.35 18.31
CA THR A 99 -5.68 22.44 18.04
C THR A 99 -5.32 21.53 16.87
N PRO A 100 -5.57 20.20 16.93
CA PRO A 100 -5.33 19.31 15.82
C PRO A 100 -6.06 19.84 14.57
N SER A 101 -5.31 20.22 13.54
CA SER A 101 -5.87 20.58 12.25
C SER A 101 -6.13 19.30 11.48
N GLY A 102 -7.39 18.96 11.26
CA GLY A 102 -7.75 17.78 10.47
C GLY A 102 -9.13 17.25 10.85
N ASP A 103 -9.64 16.40 9.99
CA ASP A 103 -10.92 15.73 10.22
C ASP A 103 -10.83 14.73 11.37
N SER A 104 -11.81 14.71 12.24
CA SER A 104 -11.92 13.67 13.26
C SER A 104 -12.13 12.30 12.62
N SER A 105 -11.70 11.24 13.29
CA SER A 105 -11.95 9.86 12.83
C SER A 105 -13.45 9.59 12.63
N HIS A 106 -14.31 10.24 13.42
CA HIS A 106 -15.78 10.16 13.28
C HIS A 106 -16.25 10.75 11.95
N ALA A 107 -15.79 11.97 11.59
CA ALA A 107 -16.15 12.62 10.34
C ALA A 107 -15.66 11.83 9.12
N ILE A 108 -14.43 11.30 9.17
CA ILE A 108 -13.89 10.42 8.13
C ILE A 108 -14.73 9.16 7.99
N ARG A 109 -15.11 8.52 9.11
CA ARG A 109 -15.93 7.30 9.10
C ARG A 109 -17.28 7.53 8.43
N LEU A 110 -17.95 8.63 8.69
CA LEU A 110 -19.24 8.95 8.05
C LEU A 110 -19.09 9.06 6.53
N ARG A 111 -18.07 9.75 6.05
CA ARG A 111 -17.79 9.85 4.60
C ARG A 111 -17.49 8.49 3.97
N VAL A 112 -16.73 7.64 4.66
CA VAL A 112 -16.44 6.28 4.19
C VAL A 112 -17.71 5.42 4.10
N ILE A 113 -18.64 5.55 5.05
CA ILE A 113 -19.93 4.83 5.01
C ILE A 113 -20.71 5.25 3.77
N VAL A 114 -20.86 6.55 3.52
CA VAL A 114 -21.57 7.06 2.34
C VAL A 114 -20.92 6.58 1.04
N ALA A 115 -19.60 6.69 0.92
CA ALA A 115 -18.87 6.24 -0.27
C ALA A 115 -19.06 4.74 -0.53
N ARG A 116 -19.06 3.91 0.53
CA ARG A 116 -19.31 2.46 0.40
C ARG A 116 -20.73 2.15 -0.04
N GLN A 117 -21.72 2.86 0.49
CA GLN A 117 -23.14 2.70 0.06
C GLN A 117 -23.29 3.02 -1.42
N THR A 118 -22.76 4.17 -1.88
CA THR A 118 -22.80 4.57 -3.28
C THR A 118 -22.10 3.53 -4.19
N ALA A 119 -20.96 2.99 -3.75
CA ALA A 119 -20.27 1.94 -4.50
C ALA A 119 -21.08 0.64 -4.59
N GLN A 120 -21.75 0.24 -3.50
CA GLN A 120 -22.62 -0.95 -3.49
C GLN A 120 -23.85 -0.78 -4.38
N GLU A 121 -24.49 0.38 -4.37
CA GLU A 121 -25.64 0.69 -5.23
C GLU A 121 -25.23 0.59 -6.70
N ARG A 122 -24.12 1.23 -7.06
CA ARG A 122 -23.57 1.15 -8.42
C ARG A 122 -23.24 -0.27 -8.86
N PHE A 123 -22.65 -1.08 -7.97
CA PHE A 123 -22.37 -2.49 -8.26
C PHE A 123 -23.63 -3.32 -8.47
N ARG A 124 -24.73 -3.03 -7.75
CA ARG A 124 -26.04 -3.71 -7.96
C ARG A 124 -26.70 -3.35 -9.28
N GLU A 125 -26.44 -2.14 -9.77
CA GLU A 125 -27.03 -1.65 -11.02
C GLU A 125 -26.30 -2.19 -12.27
N PHE A 126 -24.97 -2.40 -12.18
CA PHE A 126 -24.12 -2.75 -13.33
C PHE A 126 -23.34 -4.07 -13.17
N GLY A 127 -23.50 -4.80 -12.07
CA GLY A 127 -22.76 -6.03 -11.71
C GLY A 127 -23.45 -7.35 -12.06
#